data_b52963896de8619422d684b657144b19
#
_entry.id   b52963896de8619422d684b657144b19
#
_cell.length_a   1.000
_cell.length_b   1.000
_cell.length_c   1.000
_cell.angle_alpha   90.00
_cell.angle_beta   90.00
_cell.angle_gamma   90.00
#
_symmetry.space_group_name_H-M   'P 1'
#
loop_
_entity.id
_entity.type
_entity.pdbx_description
1 polymer ?
#
loop_
_entity_poly.entity_id
_entity_poly.type
_entity_poly.pdbx_seq_one_letter_code
_entity_poly.pdbx_strand_id
1 'polypeptide(L)'
;MLRLPRAVARFATAASVAAFAFTTATPALAEPAKIDGADTAWMITATALVLMMTIPGLALFYAGMVRKKNVLATMAQSLMAVALISILWVIYGYSLVFVGDGAWIGTLERFLLSSMTMDGVNPAAKTIPEALFIIYQMTFAVITVALVAGSVADRMRFSSYVLFCIGWFTLVYIPLAHWVWGGGFLAQAGVLDFAGGLVVHLSAGTAGLVAAVVMGRRRGYGTENLAPYDLSLAVIGTGLLWVGWFGFNGGSALQASSRAVMAILATHLAACAGALTWCAIEWITRRKPSVLGMISGAVAGLGTITPASGFVEPWHGIVIGVIAGAVCFWACT
;
A
#
# COMPACT_ATOMS: atom_id res chain seq x y z
N MET A 1 -8.03 62.28 -55.18
CA MET A 1 -7.63 61.05 -55.90
C MET A 1 -6.53 60.34 -55.06
N LEU A 2 -6.88 59.43 -54.23
CA LEU A 2 -5.93 58.53 -53.53
C LEU A 2 -6.49 57.13 -53.62
N ARG A 3 -5.74 56.25 -54.30
CA ARG A 3 -6.07 54.84 -54.53
C ARG A 3 -5.72 54.05 -53.28
N LEU A 4 -6.70 53.43 -52.64
CA LEU A 4 -6.48 52.41 -51.59
C LEU A 4 -6.03 51.08 -52.20
N PRO A 5 -5.12 50.34 -51.54
CA PRO A 5 -4.55 49.11 -52.10
C PRO A 5 -5.53 47.91 -51.95
N ARG A 6 -5.50 47.05 -52.98
CA ARG A 6 -6.27 45.80 -53.11
C ARG A 6 -5.81 44.67 -52.17
N ALA A 7 -5.78 44.85 -50.88
CA ALA A 7 -5.34 43.83 -49.91
C ALA A 7 -6.41 43.34 -48.91
N VAL A 8 -7.68 43.70 -49.10
CA VAL A 8 -8.76 43.37 -48.13
C VAL A 8 -9.79 42.37 -48.69
N ALA A 9 -9.57 41.79 -49.87
CA ALA A 9 -10.53 40.91 -50.52
C ALA A 9 -10.09 39.42 -50.59
N ARG A 10 -9.41 38.87 -49.56
CA ARG A 10 -9.03 37.44 -49.52
C ARG A 10 -9.15 36.77 -48.14
N PHE A 11 -9.99 37.28 -47.25
CA PHE A 11 -10.27 36.62 -45.94
C PHE A 11 -11.74 36.24 -45.77
N ALA A 12 -12.41 35.94 -46.83
CA ALA A 12 -13.81 35.50 -46.75
C ALA A 12 -14.01 34.26 -47.62
N THR A 13 -13.43 33.12 -47.27
CA THR A 13 -13.92 31.78 -47.70
C THR A 13 -12.98 30.71 -47.10
N ALA A 14 -13.12 30.35 -45.86
CA ALA A 14 -12.76 29.05 -45.31
C ALA A 14 -13.40 28.89 -43.93
N ALA A 15 -14.73 29.06 -43.82
CA ALA A 15 -15.53 28.53 -42.75
C ALA A 15 -15.80 27.04 -43.09
N SER A 16 -14.78 26.19 -42.85
CA SER A 16 -14.98 24.74 -42.87
C SER A 16 -15.84 24.37 -41.69
N VAL A 17 -17.11 23.99 -41.96
CA VAL A 17 -18.01 23.35 -41.01
C VAL A 17 -17.38 22.04 -40.60
N ALA A 18 -16.72 22.01 -39.44
CA ALA A 18 -16.33 20.79 -38.74
C ALA A 18 -17.64 20.18 -38.19
N ALA A 19 -18.26 19.28 -38.95
CA ALA A 19 -19.30 18.40 -38.44
C ALA A 19 -18.69 17.53 -37.37
N PHE A 20 -18.91 17.87 -36.11
CA PHE A 20 -18.64 17.00 -34.96
C PHE A 20 -19.62 15.81 -35.09
N ALA A 21 -19.14 14.72 -35.69
CA ALA A 21 -19.85 13.45 -35.62
C ALA A 21 -19.82 13.02 -34.14
N PHE A 22 -20.89 13.23 -33.42
CA PHE A 22 -21.15 12.54 -32.17
C PHE A 22 -21.29 11.06 -32.52
N THR A 23 -20.18 10.33 -32.52
CA THR A 23 -20.22 8.89 -32.39
C THR A 23 -20.82 8.62 -31.00
N THR A 24 -22.08 8.25 -30.95
CA THR A 24 -22.66 7.61 -29.78
C THR A 24 -21.82 6.36 -29.54
N ALA A 25 -20.86 6.44 -28.59
CA ALA A 25 -20.21 5.27 -28.08
C ALA A 25 -21.32 4.38 -27.51
N THR A 26 -21.66 3.34 -28.21
CA THR A 26 -22.46 2.25 -27.64
C THR A 26 -21.75 1.85 -26.35
N PRO A 27 -22.41 1.83 -25.19
CA PRO A 27 -21.78 1.31 -23.98
C PRO A 27 -21.31 -0.09 -24.34
N ALA A 28 -19.99 -0.30 -24.28
CA ALA A 28 -19.42 -1.64 -24.43
C ALA A 28 -20.13 -2.48 -23.38
N LEU A 29 -20.93 -3.45 -23.81
CA LEU A 29 -21.52 -4.43 -22.91
C LEU A 29 -20.35 -5.03 -22.15
N ALA A 30 -20.32 -4.82 -20.85
CA ALA A 30 -19.27 -5.38 -20.01
C ALA A 30 -19.26 -6.90 -20.26
N GLU A 31 -18.15 -7.43 -20.71
CA GLU A 31 -18.02 -8.89 -20.88
C GLU A 31 -18.44 -9.57 -19.58
N PRO A 32 -19.18 -10.69 -19.66
CA PRO A 32 -19.57 -11.41 -18.48
C PRO A 32 -18.32 -11.82 -17.69
N ALA A 33 -18.36 -11.62 -16.39
CA ALA A 33 -17.27 -11.98 -15.50
C ALA A 33 -16.91 -13.46 -15.72
N LYS A 34 -15.67 -13.73 -16.07
CA LYS A 34 -15.17 -15.11 -16.31
C LYS A 34 -13.93 -15.32 -15.47
N ILE A 35 -14.01 -16.24 -14.53
CA ILE A 35 -12.86 -16.63 -13.72
C ILE A 35 -11.77 -17.20 -14.62
N ASP A 36 -10.56 -16.66 -14.50
CA ASP A 36 -9.37 -17.06 -15.21
C ASP A 36 -8.43 -17.86 -14.29
N GLY A 37 -7.92 -18.98 -14.77
CA GLY A 37 -7.05 -19.87 -13.98
C GLY A 37 -5.67 -19.28 -13.72
N ALA A 38 -5.09 -18.51 -14.66
CA ALA A 38 -3.78 -17.88 -14.49
C ALA A 38 -3.86 -16.72 -13.49
N ASP A 39 -4.89 -15.89 -13.61
CA ASP A 39 -5.16 -14.81 -12.65
C ASP A 39 -5.39 -15.36 -11.24
N THR A 40 -6.19 -16.43 -11.14
CA THR A 40 -6.46 -17.09 -9.86
C THR A 40 -5.18 -17.65 -9.24
N ALA A 41 -4.34 -18.37 -10.00
CA ALA A 41 -3.07 -18.90 -9.51
C ALA A 41 -2.09 -17.81 -9.06
N TRP A 42 -1.98 -16.73 -9.85
CA TRP A 42 -1.18 -15.57 -9.47
C TRP A 42 -1.68 -14.94 -8.17
N MET A 43 -2.98 -14.72 -8.06
CA MET A 43 -3.55 -14.05 -6.88
C MET A 43 -3.49 -14.92 -5.61
N ILE A 44 -3.56 -16.26 -5.71
CA ILE A 44 -3.28 -17.17 -4.59
C ILE A 44 -1.83 -16.99 -4.12
N THR A 45 -0.88 -16.98 -5.06
CA THR A 45 0.53 -16.74 -4.76
C THR A 45 0.77 -15.37 -4.15
N ALA A 46 0.21 -14.32 -4.76
CA ALA A 46 0.32 -12.95 -4.25
C ALA A 46 -0.26 -12.81 -2.83
N THR A 47 -1.39 -13.45 -2.54
CA THR A 47 -2.00 -13.48 -1.21
C THR A 47 -1.06 -14.09 -0.17
N ALA A 48 -0.46 -15.24 -0.49
CA ALA A 48 0.52 -15.89 0.38
C ALA A 48 1.76 -15.02 0.62
N LEU A 49 2.27 -14.35 -0.42
CA LEU A 49 3.39 -13.42 -0.33
C LEU A 49 3.06 -12.22 0.57
N VAL A 50 1.88 -11.62 0.45
CA VAL A 50 1.49 -10.48 1.30
C VAL A 50 1.26 -10.91 2.75
N LEU A 51 0.67 -12.09 2.98
CA LEU A 51 0.54 -12.61 4.34
C LEU A 51 1.90 -12.87 4.99
N MET A 52 2.87 -13.38 4.21
CA MET A 52 4.26 -13.57 4.64
C MET A 52 4.92 -12.24 5.06
N MET A 53 4.52 -11.10 4.47
CA MET A 53 5.04 -9.80 4.89
C MET A 53 4.70 -9.50 6.35
N THR A 54 3.51 -9.86 6.82
CA THR A 54 3.13 -9.64 8.23
C THR A 54 3.66 -10.76 9.12
N ILE A 55 3.51 -12.00 8.68
CA ILE A 55 4.00 -13.20 9.35
C ILE A 55 4.88 -13.98 8.37
N PRO A 56 6.19 -14.05 8.58
CA PRO A 56 7.01 -13.53 9.68
C PRO A 56 7.70 -12.19 9.40
N GLY A 57 7.55 -11.59 8.19
CA GLY A 57 8.37 -10.47 7.74
C GLY A 57 8.42 -9.30 8.72
N LEU A 58 7.28 -8.64 8.95
CA LEU A 58 7.17 -7.48 9.83
C LEU A 58 7.45 -7.83 11.29
N ALA A 59 7.00 -9.01 11.73
CA ALA A 59 7.24 -9.50 13.08
C ALA A 59 8.75 -9.61 13.38
N LEU A 60 9.53 -10.18 12.46
CA LEU A 60 10.99 -10.29 12.59
C LEU A 60 11.70 -8.93 12.43
N PHE A 61 11.25 -8.12 11.47
CA PHE A 61 11.82 -6.79 11.26
C PHE A 61 11.72 -5.93 12.51
N TYR A 62 10.56 -5.83 13.11
CA TYR A 62 10.37 -5.08 14.36
C TYR A 62 11.02 -5.72 15.56
N ALA A 63 10.98 -7.05 15.67
CA ALA A 63 11.61 -7.78 16.76
C ALA A 63 13.13 -7.54 16.83
N GLY A 64 13.78 -7.45 15.67
CA GLY A 64 15.20 -7.14 15.59
C GLY A 64 15.56 -5.72 16.03
N MET A 65 14.60 -4.77 15.90
CA MET A 65 14.84 -3.35 16.19
C MET A 65 14.52 -2.93 17.62
N VAL A 66 13.80 -3.75 18.39
CA VAL A 66 13.46 -3.45 19.78
C VAL A 66 14.51 -4.01 20.75
N ARG A 67 14.41 -3.67 22.05
CA ARG A 67 15.25 -4.24 23.10
C ARG A 67 14.93 -5.74 23.31
N LYS A 68 15.93 -6.54 23.69
CA LYS A 68 15.81 -7.99 23.93
C LYS A 68 14.55 -8.40 24.70
N LYS A 69 14.26 -7.69 25.78
CA LYS A 69 13.08 -7.98 26.66
C LYS A 69 11.72 -7.79 25.98
N ASN A 70 11.66 -7.08 24.85
CA ASN A 70 10.43 -6.72 24.14
C ASN A 70 10.26 -7.47 22.80
N VAL A 71 11.20 -8.33 22.42
CA VAL A 71 11.17 -9.10 21.17
C VAL A 71 9.86 -9.87 21.03
N LEU A 72 9.55 -10.75 21.97
CA LEU A 72 8.32 -11.57 21.93
C LEU A 72 7.04 -10.73 22.03
N ALA A 73 7.05 -9.66 22.81
CA ALA A 73 5.89 -8.76 22.91
C ALA A 73 5.60 -8.07 21.58
N THR A 74 6.63 -7.64 20.86
CA THR A 74 6.49 -7.00 19.54
C THR A 74 6.02 -8.00 18.49
N MET A 75 6.57 -9.22 18.49
CA MET A 75 6.09 -10.29 17.60
C MET A 75 4.63 -10.64 17.89
N ALA A 76 4.25 -10.72 19.16
CA ALA A 76 2.87 -11.00 19.57
C ALA A 76 1.90 -9.90 19.09
N GLN A 77 2.31 -8.64 19.03
CA GLN A 77 1.50 -7.56 18.46
C GLN A 77 1.21 -7.80 16.97
N SER A 78 2.21 -8.18 16.17
CA SER A 78 2.01 -8.50 14.76
C SER A 78 1.07 -9.70 14.56
N LEU A 79 1.27 -10.78 15.33
CA LEU A 79 0.39 -11.96 15.30
C LEU A 79 -1.04 -11.64 15.74
N MET A 80 -1.20 -10.80 16.77
CA MET A 80 -2.52 -10.36 17.23
C MET A 80 -3.22 -9.54 16.15
N ALA A 81 -2.53 -8.64 15.47
CA ALA A 81 -3.12 -7.90 14.35
C ALA A 81 -3.62 -8.84 13.26
N VAL A 82 -2.85 -9.87 12.89
CA VAL A 82 -3.30 -10.87 11.92
C VAL A 82 -4.57 -11.55 12.36
N ALA A 83 -4.59 -12.14 13.56
CA ALA A 83 -5.74 -12.91 14.02
C ALA A 83 -7.00 -12.03 14.19
N LEU A 84 -6.84 -10.87 14.84
CA LEU A 84 -7.95 -9.97 15.16
C LEU A 84 -8.54 -9.33 13.91
N ILE A 85 -7.70 -8.74 13.06
CA ILE A 85 -8.18 -8.01 11.89
C ILE A 85 -8.77 -8.96 10.85
N SER A 86 -8.23 -10.17 10.68
CA SER A 86 -8.82 -11.17 9.80
C SER A 86 -10.26 -11.52 10.20
N ILE A 87 -10.52 -11.68 11.49
CA ILE A 87 -11.87 -11.96 11.98
C ILE A 87 -12.79 -10.75 11.79
N LEU A 88 -12.33 -9.54 12.14
CA LEU A 88 -13.13 -8.33 11.96
C LEU A 88 -13.40 -8.02 10.48
N TRP A 89 -12.43 -8.36 9.60
CA TRP A 89 -12.59 -8.24 8.15
C TRP A 89 -13.74 -9.10 7.64
N VAL A 90 -13.81 -10.35 8.07
CA VAL A 90 -14.89 -11.29 7.73
C VAL A 90 -16.22 -10.85 8.31
N ILE A 91 -16.24 -10.38 9.55
CA ILE A 91 -17.50 -10.00 10.21
C ILE A 91 -18.14 -8.81 9.50
N TYR A 92 -17.42 -7.72 9.28
CA TYR A 92 -17.97 -6.48 8.72
C TYR A 92 -17.04 -5.70 7.80
N GLY A 93 -15.72 -5.88 7.93
CA GLY A 93 -14.74 -5.02 7.24
C GLY A 93 -14.86 -5.10 5.73
N TYR A 94 -14.88 -6.31 5.16
CA TYR A 94 -15.05 -6.50 3.72
C TYR A 94 -16.33 -5.85 3.19
N SER A 95 -17.44 -6.06 3.88
CA SER A 95 -18.73 -5.52 3.48
C SER A 95 -18.73 -3.99 3.44
N LEU A 96 -18.23 -3.35 4.49
CA LEU A 96 -18.18 -1.89 4.59
C LEU A 96 -17.18 -1.24 3.62
N VAL A 97 -16.16 -1.98 3.14
CA VAL A 97 -15.19 -1.46 2.18
C VAL A 97 -15.65 -1.67 0.73
N PHE A 98 -16.08 -2.88 0.36
CA PHE A 98 -16.22 -3.28 -1.04
C PHE A 98 -17.64 -3.60 -1.50
N VAL A 99 -18.64 -3.39 -0.68
CA VAL A 99 -20.04 -3.69 -1.02
C VAL A 99 -20.91 -2.43 -0.94
N GLY A 100 -21.72 -2.19 -1.99
CA GLY A 100 -22.52 -0.99 -2.12
C GLY A 100 -21.80 0.14 -2.87
N ASP A 101 -22.54 1.20 -3.14
CA ASP A 101 -22.14 2.36 -3.95
C ASP A 101 -22.10 3.69 -3.15
N GLY A 102 -22.10 3.60 -1.83
CA GLY A 102 -22.05 4.75 -0.94
C GLY A 102 -20.77 5.56 -1.13
N ALA A 103 -20.85 6.89 -1.15
CA ALA A 103 -19.67 7.75 -1.28
C ALA A 103 -18.72 7.71 -0.05
N TRP A 104 -19.26 7.40 1.12
CA TRP A 104 -18.53 7.48 2.41
C TRP A 104 -18.24 6.14 3.04
N ILE A 105 -19.13 5.17 2.87
CA ILE A 105 -19.01 3.82 3.44
C ILE A 105 -19.87 2.86 2.64
N GLY A 106 -19.47 1.58 2.57
CA GLY A 106 -20.27 0.52 1.97
C GLY A 106 -21.42 0.07 2.84
N THR A 107 -22.06 -1.04 2.47
CA THR A 107 -23.22 -1.62 3.16
C THR A 107 -22.83 -2.84 3.99
N LEU A 108 -23.77 -3.40 4.77
CA LEU A 108 -23.59 -4.64 5.52
C LEU A 108 -24.20 -5.88 4.81
N GLU A 109 -24.45 -5.81 3.52
CA GLU A 109 -25.05 -6.91 2.76
C GLU A 109 -24.20 -8.19 2.73
N ARG A 110 -22.88 -8.05 2.91
CA ARG A 110 -21.93 -9.18 3.05
C ARG A 110 -21.46 -9.36 4.49
N PHE A 111 -22.27 -8.97 5.49
CA PHE A 111 -21.95 -9.25 6.89
C PHE A 111 -21.74 -10.75 7.11
N LEU A 112 -20.64 -11.13 7.77
CA LEU A 112 -20.18 -12.52 7.91
C LEU A 112 -20.01 -13.25 6.56
N LEU A 113 -19.69 -12.54 5.48
CA LEU A 113 -19.59 -13.03 4.09
C LEU A 113 -20.88 -13.73 3.61
N SER A 114 -22.04 -13.31 4.13
CA SER A 114 -23.33 -13.87 3.73
C SER A 114 -23.59 -13.73 2.23
N SER A 115 -24.30 -14.68 1.67
CA SER A 115 -24.67 -14.72 0.22
C SER A 115 -23.48 -14.83 -0.74
N MET A 116 -22.29 -15.21 -0.25
CA MET A 116 -21.15 -15.52 -1.12
C MET A 116 -21.37 -16.87 -1.83
N THR A 117 -21.00 -16.94 -3.10
CA THR A 117 -21.04 -18.18 -3.88
C THR A 117 -19.64 -18.59 -4.31
N MET A 118 -19.42 -19.87 -4.64
CA MET A 118 -18.09 -20.36 -5.04
C MET A 118 -17.54 -19.66 -6.28
N ASP A 119 -18.40 -19.39 -7.26
CA ASP A 119 -18.03 -18.77 -8.53
C ASP A 119 -18.41 -17.27 -8.57
N GLY A 120 -18.78 -16.71 -7.42
CA GLY A 120 -19.02 -15.28 -7.29
C GLY A 120 -17.76 -14.46 -7.57
N VAL A 121 -17.90 -13.28 -8.16
CA VAL A 121 -16.83 -12.32 -8.43
C VAL A 121 -17.17 -10.96 -7.85
N ASN A 122 -16.14 -10.23 -7.39
CA ASN A 122 -16.31 -8.83 -7.03
C ASN A 122 -16.19 -7.95 -8.28
N PRO A 123 -16.99 -6.88 -8.44
CA PRO A 123 -16.89 -5.94 -9.57
C PRO A 123 -15.49 -5.36 -9.78
N ALA A 124 -14.69 -5.22 -8.72
CA ALA A 124 -13.30 -4.74 -8.78
C ALA A 124 -12.30 -5.80 -9.28
N ALA A 125 -12.68 -7.10 -9.28
CA ALA A 125 -11.79 -8.23 -9.61
C ALA A 125 -12.54 -9.32 -10.37
N LYS A 126 -12.94 -9.05 -11.60
CA LYS A 126 -13.88 -9.87 -12.39
C LYS A 126 -13.31 -11.20 -12.89
N THR A 127 -12.01 -11.40 -12.81
CA THR A 127 -11.32 -12.60 -13.34
C THR A 127 -10.89 -13.59 -12.25
N ILE A 128 -11.16 -13.28 -10.99
CA ILE A 128 -10.83 -14.14 -9.85
C ILE A 128 -12.06 -14.37 -8.95
N PRO A 129 -12.14 -15.51 -8.24
CA PRO A 129 -13.22 -15.74 -7.26
C PRO A 129 -13.28 -14.65 -6.20
N GLU A 130 -14.49 -14.24 -5.80
CA GLU A 130 -14.69 -13.24 -4.74
C GLU A 130 -13.99 -13.64 -3.43
N ALA A 131 -13.98 -14.93 -3.09
CA ALA A 131 -13.28 -15.43 -1.92
C ALA A 131 -11.77 -15.11 -1.95
N LEU A 132 -11.14 -15.18 -3.13
CA LEU A 132 -9.73 -14.84 -3.30
C LEU A 132 -9.50 -13.33 -3.21
N PHE A 133 -10.40 -12.53 -3.75
CA PHE A 133 -10.36 -11.07 -3.59
C PHE A 133 -10.50 -10.68 -2.11
N ILE A 134 -11.44 -11.31 -1.38
CA ILE A 134 -11.65 -11.07 0.05
C ILE A 134 -10.37 -11.33 0.86
N ILE A 135 -9.74 -12.49 0.70
CA ILE A 135 -8.54 -12.83 1.46
C ILE A 135 -7.33 -11.99 1.04
N TYR A 136 -7.20 -11.64 -0.23
CA TYR A 136 -6.15 -10.75 -0.69
C TYR A 136 -6.28 -9.36 -0.04
N GLN A 137 -7.44 -8.75 -0.10
CA GLN A 137 -7.70 -7.44 0.53
C GLN A 137 -7.60 -7.49 2.06
N MET A 138 -7.96 -8.61 2.67
CA MET A 138 -7.75 -8.84 4.11
C MET A 138 -6.28 -8.70 4.50
N THR A 139 -5.34 -9.17 3.69
CA THR A 139 -3.91 -9.06 4.00
C THR A 139 -3.43 -7.62 4.07
N PHE A 140 -4.03 -6.71 3.29
CA PHE A 140 -3.78 -5.26 3.35
C PHE A 140 -4.32 -4.64 4.64
N ALA A 141 -5.53 -5.00 5.04
CA ALA A 141 -6.11 -4.55 6.31
C ALA A 141 -5.22 -4.98 7.49
N VAL A 142 -4.79 -6.22 7.48
CA VAL A 142 -3.93 -6.82 8.51
C VAL A 142 -2.61 -6.09 8.63
N ILE A 143 -1.87 -5.97 7.53
CA ILE A 143 -0.53 -5.35 7.57
C ILE A 143 -0.61 -3.87 7.94
N THR A 144 -1.64 -3.16 7.47
CA THR A 144 -1.80 -1.73 7.76
C THR A 144 -1.90 -1.47 9.26
N VAL A 145 -2.73 -2.23 9.96
CA VAL A 145 -2.85 -2.13 11.42
C VAL A 145 -1.56 -2.56 12.12
N ALA A 146 -0.92 -3.64 11.63
CA ALA A 146 0.33 -4.14 12.18
C ALA A 146 1.49 -3.15 12.07
N LEU A 147 1.54 -2.32 11.02
CA LEU A 147 2.59 -1.31 10.84
C LEU A 147 2.68 -0.31 12.00
N VAL A 148 1.56 0.03 12.64
CA VAL A 148 1.54 0.97 13.77
C VAL A 148 2.28 0.41 15.00
N ALA A 149 2.38 -0.92 15.14
CA ALA A 149 3.07 -1.57 16.26
C ALA A 149 4.51 -1.08 16.44
N GLY A 150 5.24 -0.81 15.36
CA GLY A 150 6.59 -0.29 15.41
C GLY A 150 6.71 1.05 16.14
N SER A 151 5.75 1.94 15.93
CA SER A 151 5.75 3.28 16.55
C SER A 151 5.40 3.27 18.03
N VAL A 152 4.69 2.27 18.50
CA VAL A 152 4.27 2.12 19.91
C VAL A 152 5.09 1.10 20.68
N ALA A 153 6.07 0.49 20.04
CA ALA A 153 6.97 -0.49 20.63
C ALA A 153 7.62 0.05 21.93
N ASP A 154 7.80 -0.81 22.94
CA ASP A 154 8.32 -0.46 24.26
C ASP A 154 7.43 0.48 25.11
N ARG A 155 6.27 0.91 24.63
CA ARG A 155 5.45 1.97 25.26
C ARG A 155 4.01 1.57 25.53
N MET A 156 3.36 0.85 24.60
CA MET A 156 1.95 0.49 24.70
C MET A 156 1.77 -0.87 25.37
N ARG A 157 0.80 -0.96 26.30
CA ARG A 157 0.38 -2.24 26.86
C ARG A 157 -0.34 -3.06 25.80
N PHE A 158 -0.20 -4.39 25.85
CA PHE A 158 -0.80 -5.29 24.87
C PHE A 158 -2.32 -5.15 24.76
N SER A 159 -3.03 -5.05 25.90
CA SER A 159 -4.48 -4.82 25.91
C SER A 159 -4.89 -3.50 25.24
N SER A 160 -4.13 -2.43 25.48
CA SER A 160 -4.36 -1.13 24.82
C SER A 160 -4.10 -1.21 23.32
N TYR A 161 -3.10 -2.00 22.90
CA TYR A 161 -2.84 -2.26 21.49
C TYR A 161 -4.00 -2.98 20.81
N VAL A 162 -4.58 -4.01 21.47
CA VAL A 162 -5.76 -4.72 20.96
C VAL A 162 -6.94 -3.76 20.75
N LEU A 163 -7.25 -2.93 21.76
CA LEU A 163 -8.33 -1.93 21.65
C LEU A 163 -8.03 -0.90 20.53
N PHE A 164 -6.79 -0.46 20.44
CA PHE A 164 -6.35 0.42 19.36
C PHE A 164 -6.58 -0.23 17.99
N CYS A 165 -6.19 -1.49 17.80
CA CYS A 165 -6.39 -2.22 16.54
C CYS A 165 -7.85 -2.24 16.12
N ILE A 166 -8.78 -2.57 17.05
CA ILE A 166 -10.22 -2.59 16.75
C ILE A 166 -10.72 -1.21 16.36
N GLY A 167 -10.43 -0.21 17.18
CA GLY A 167 -10.91 1.17 16.96
C GLY A 167 -10.33 1.78 15.69
N TRP A 168 -9.01 1.66 15.46
CA TRP A 168 -8.35 2.25 14.32
C TRP A 168 -8.72 1.54 13.01
N PHE A 169 -8.82 0.21 13.01
CA PHE A 169 -9.32 -0.55 11.87
C PHE A 169 -10.72 -0.09 11.46
N THR A 170 -11.63 0.01 12.44
CA THR A 170 -13.04 0.34 12.19
C THR A 170 -13.22 1.80 11.75
N LEU A 171 -12.56 2.74 12.45
CA LEU A 171 -12.81 4.18 12.29
C LEU A 171 -11.90 4.85 11.26
N VAL A 172 -10.76 4.25 10.91
CA VAL A 172 -9.78 4.83 10.00
C VAL A 172 -9.57 3.98 8.76
N TYR A 173 -9.16 2.72 8.94
CA TYR A 173 -8.82 1.87 7.80
C TYR A 173 -10.03 1.61 6.89
N ILE A 174 -11.15 1.17 7.45
CA ILE A 174 -12.36 0.85 6.67
C ILE A 174 -12.85 2.05 5.85
N PRO A 175 -13.09 3.23 6.43
CA PRO A 175 -13.51 4.38 5.65
C PRO A 175 -12.51 4.75 4.56
N LEU A 176 -11.22 4.81 4.89
CA LEU A 176 -10.19 5.20 3.94
C LEU A 176 -10.05 4.21 2.78
N ALA A 177 -10.09 2.91 3.06
CA ALA A 177 -10.07 1.87 2.04
C ALA A 177 -11.31 1.94 1.13
N HIS A 178 -12.48 2.19 1.69
CA HIS A 178 -13.70 2.43 0.91
C HIS A 178 -13.59 3.66 0.03
N TRP A 179 -13.12 4.78 0.57
CA TRP A 179 -12.98 6.03 -0.18
C TRP A 179 -12.08 5.89 -1.41
N VAL A 180 -10.99 5.12 -1.29
CA VAL A 180 -9.95 5.00 -2.35
C VAL A 180 -10.20 3.79 -3.26
N TRP A 181 -10.57 2.64 -2.69
CA TRP A 181 -10.65 1.36 -3.43
C TRP A 181 -12.07 0.81 -3.54
N GLY A 182 -12.97 1.19 -2.61
CA GLY A 182 -14.35 0.70 -2.56
C GLY A 182 -15.34 1.48 -3.42
N GLY A 183 -14.87 2.39 -4.27
CA GLY A 183 -15.74 3.22 -5.11
C GLY A 183 -16.24 4.49 -4.42
N GLY A 184 -15.71 4.85 -3.24
CA GLY A 184 -16.07 6.05 -2.50
C GLY A 184 -15.60 7.35 -3.15
N PHE A 185 -15.79 8.48 -2.45
CA PHE A 185 -15.64 9.81 -3.04
C PHE A 185 -14.23 10.14 -3.57
N LEU A 186 -13.15 9.57 -2.99
CA LEU A 186 -11.79 9.77 -3.50
C LEU A 186 -11.56 9.00 -4.81
N ALA A 187 -12.07 7.77 -4.91
CA ALA A 187 -12.04 7.02 -6.17
C ALA A 187 -12.80 7.76 -7.27
N GLN A 188 -14.00 8.30 -6.95
CA GLN A 188 -14.80 9.09 -7.87
C GLN A 188 -14.11 10.40 -8.29
N ALA A 189 -13.31 11.00 -7.40
CA ALA A 189 -12.47 12.16 -7.68
C ALA A 189 -11.20 11.82 -8.50
N GLY A 190 -10.94 10.55 -8.81
CA GLY A 190 -9.79 10.12 -9.61
C GLY A 190 -8.49 9.98 -8.84
N VAL A 191 -8.53 9.83 -7.53
CA VAL A 191 -7.34 9.55 -6.71
C VAL A 191 -6.76 8.19 -7.11
N LEU A 192 -5.45 8.18 -7.41
CA LEU A 192 -4.71 6.98 -7.79
C LEU A 192 -3.89 6.48 -6.60
N ASP A 193 -4.18 5.27 -6.18
CA ASP A 193 -3.40 4.52 -5.18
C ASP A 193 -3.37 3.04 -5.58
N PHE A 194 -2.31 2.65 -6.29
CA PHE A 194 -2.25 1.33 -6.91
C PHE A 194 -2.26 0.19 -5.89
N ALA A 195 -1.44 0.31 -4.87
CA ALA A 195 -1.24 -0.77 -3.91
C ALA A 195 -1.27 -0.33 -2.43
N GLY A 196 -1.74 0.87 -2.11
CA GLY A 196 -1.91 1.28 -0.71
C GLY A 196 -0.89 2.29 -0.20
N GLY A 197 -0.34 3.14 -1.06
CA GLY A 197 0.49 4.23 -0.59
C GLY A 197 -0.25 5.18 0.34
N LEU A 198 -1.51 5.47 0.02
CA LEU A 198 -2.40 6.28 0.86
C LEU A 198 -3.11 5.41 1.91
N VAL A 199 -3.79 4.35 1.45
CA VAL A 199 -4.62 3.49 2.33
C VAL A 199 -3.79 2.79 3.40
N VAL A 200 -2.57 2.32 3.07
CA VAL A 200 -1.70 1.57 3.97
C VAL A 200 -0.62 2.46 4.59
N HIS A 201 0.28 3.01 3.75
CA HIS A 201 1.51 3.61 4.28
C HIS A 201 1.31 4.99 4.87
N LEU A 202 0.60 5.89 4.20
CA LEU A 202 0.33 7.22 4.73
C LEU A 202 -0.55 7.14 5.98
N SER A 203 -1.57 6.32 5.97
CA SER A 203 -2.49 6.17 7.11
C SER A 203 -1.78 5.59 8.34
N ALA A 204 -1.05 4.48 8.18
CA ALA A 204 -0.31 3.86 9.27
C ALA A 204 0.86 4.74 9.75
N GLY A 205 1.56 5.43 8.83
CA GLY A 205 2.64 6.35 9.15
C GLY A 205 2.14 7.55 9.96
N THR A 206 1.03 8.15 9.56
CA THR A 206 0.39 9.24 10.30
C THR A 206 -0.08 8.79 11.68
N ALA A 207 -0.75 7.62 11.76
CA ALA A 207 -1.15 7.04 13.03
C ALA A 207 0.05 6.76 13.95
N GLY A 208 1.13 6.24 13.39
CA GLY A 208 2.37 5.99 14.11
C GLY A 208 3.03 7.26 14.65
N LEU A 209 3.07 8.32 13.83
CA LEU A 209 3.59 9.63 14.24
C LEU A 209 2.76 10.22 15.39
N VAL A 210 1.44 10.26 15.23
CA VAL A 210 0.53 10.79 16.26
C VAL A 210 0.65 9.96 17.55
N ALA A 211 0.66 8.63 17.44
CA ALA A 211 0.83 7.75 18.60
C ALA A 211 2.18 8.01 19.31
N ALA A 212 3.26 8.21 18.55
CA ALA A 212 4.57 8.51 19.11
C ALA A 212 4.59 9.86 19.86
N VAL A 213 3.93 10.88 19.32
CA VAL A 213 3.80 12.21 19.96
C VAL A 213 2.97 12.12 21.24
N VAL A 214 1.79 11.48 21.17
CA VAL A 214 0.86 11.35 22.31
C VAL A 214 1.46 10.52 23.45
N MET A 215 2.16 9.44 23.15
CA MET A 215 2.77 8.56 24.15
C MET A 215 4.08 9.11 24.72
N GLY A 216 4.72 10.04 24.03
CA GLY A 216 5.97 10.64 24.45
C GLY A 216 7.18 9.70 24.29
N ARG A 217 8.26 10.03 25.00
CA ARG A 217 9.55 9.31 24.91
C ARG A 217 9.47 7.93 25.54
N ARG A 218 10.24 6.96 24.98
CA ARG A 218 10.42 5.63 25.58
C ARG A 218 11.12 5.73 26.94
N ARG A 219 10.78 4.83 27.87
CA ARG A 219 11.52 4.72 29.14
C ARG A 219 12.97 4.44 28.89
N GLY A 220 13.85 5.19 29.54
CA GLY A 220 15.30 5.11 29.35
C GLY A 220 15.85 5.90 28.15
N TYR A 221 15.00 6.67 27.44
CA TYR A 221 15.47 7.52 26.33
C TYR A 221 16.47 8.57 26.82
N GLY A 222 17.67 8.55 26.22
CA GLY A 222 18.79 9.43 26.62
C GLY A 222 19.58 8.98 27.86
N THR A 223 19.15 7.91 28.56
CA THR A 223 19.82 7.39 29.78
C THR A 223 20.22 5.91 29.69
N GLU A 224 19.52 5.14 28.88
CA GLU A 224 19.80 3.71 28.64
C GLU A 224 20.20 3.46 27.19
N ASN A 225 20.93 2.35 26.96
CA ASN A 225 21.18 1.90 25.58
C ASN A 225 19.91 1.31 24.99
N LEU A 226 19.35 1.99 23.98
CA LEU A 226 18.16 1.59 23.24
C LEU A 226 18.49 1.06 21.83
N ALA A 227 19.75 0.64 21.59
CA ALA A 227 20.15 0.08 20.31
C ALA A 227 19.33 -1.18 19.98
N PRO A 228 19.11 -1.46 18.67
CA PRO A 228 18.49 -2.69 18.20
C PRO A 228 19.15 -3.94 18.81
N TYR A 229 18.33 -4.89 19.24
CA TYR A 229 18.82 -6.10 19.90
C TYR A 229 19.52 -7.06 18.92
N ASP A 230 18.90 -7.31 17.77
CA ASP A 230 19.41 -8.29 16.81
C ASP A 230 19.09 -7.88 15.37
N LEU A 231 20.06 -7.24 14.74
CA LEU A 231 19.93 -6.80 13.35
C LEU A 231 19.80 -7.97 12.36
N SER A 232 20.23 -9.18 12.73
CA SER A 232 20.07 -10.36 11.86
C SER A 232 18.58 -10.68 11.66
N LEU A 233 17.78 -10.58 12.73
CA LEU A 233 16.31 -10.71 12.64
C LEU A 233 15.71 -9.61 11.76
N ALA A 234 16.20 -8.37 11.92
CA ALA A 234 15.70 -7.26 11.10
C ALA A 234 16.05 -7.44 9.61
N VAL A 235 17.24 -7.97 9.28
CA VAL A 235 17.65 -8.27 7.90
C VAL A 235 16.78 -9.38 7.30
N ILE A 236 16.57 -10.49 8.04
CA ILE A 236 15.68 -11.58 7.59
C ILE A 236 14.27 -11.06 7.37
N GLY A 237 13.73 -10.27 8.33
CA GLY A 237 12.43 -9.64 8.21
C GLY A 237 12.34 -8.72 6.98
N THR A 238 13.37 -7.92 6.70
CA THR A 238 13.44 -7.08 5.50
C THR A 238 13.42 -7.91 4.22
N GLY A 239 14.16 -9.02 4.17
CA GLY A 239 14.15 -9.91 3.01
C GLY A 239 12.75 -10.47 2.73
N LEU A 240 12.04 -10.90 3.77
CA LEU A 240 10.66 -11.40 3.67
C LEU A 240 9.67 -10.30 3.28
N LEU A 241 9.84 -9.09 3.81
CA LEU A 241 9.08 -7.92 3.38
C LEU A 241 9.33 -7.60 1.89
N TRP A 242 10.57 -7.61 1.44
CA TRP A 242 10.94 -7.29 0.06
C TRP A 242 10.34 -8.28 -0.93
N VAL A 243 10.54 -9.57 -0.70
CA VAL A 243 9.97 -10.62 -1.57
C VAL A 243 8.43 -10.59 -1.53
N GLY A 244 7.85 -10.41 -0.34
CA GLY A 244 6.41 -10.26 -0.16
C GLY A 244 5.82 -9.05 -0.90
N TRP A 245 6.61 -7.98 -1.06
CA TRP A 245 6.19 -6.78 -1.80
C TRP A 245 5.95 -7.03 -3.29
N PHE A 246 6.49 -8.11 -3.85
CA PHE A 246 6.15 -8.54 -5.20
C PHE A 246 4.68 -8.96 -5.30
N GLY A 247 4.19 -9.68 -4.29
CA GLY A 247 2.76 -9.98 -4.16
C GLY A 247 1.93 -8.75 -3.82
N PHE A 248 2.47 -7.86 -2.98
CA PHE A 248 1.80 -6.63 -2.56
C PHE A 248 1.54 -5.70 -3.75
N ASN A 249 2.57 -5.29 -4.46
CA ASN A 249 2.44 -4.38 -5.61
C ASN A 249 2.01 -5.10 -6.89
N GLY A 250 2.63 -6.24 -7.22
CA GLY A 250 2.27 -7.00 -8.43
C GLY A 250 0.87 -7.61 -8.35
N GLY A 251 0.48 -8.11 -7.17
CA GLY A 251 -0.87 -8.62 -6.93
C GLY A 251 -1.96 -7.54 -7.01
N SER A 252 -1.62 -6.27 -6.77
CA SER A 252 -2.59 -5.16 -6.88
C SER A 252 -3.07 -4.90 -8.31
N ALA A 253 -2.46 -5.54 -9.31
CA ALA A 253 -3.02 -5.62 -10.66
C ALA A 253 -4.27 -6.51 -10.72
N LEU A 254 -4.55 -7.34 -9.71
CA LEU A 254 -5.63 -8.31 -9.58
C LEU A 254 -5.70 -9.34 -10.73
N GLN A 255 -4.63 -9.48 -11.49
CA GLN A 255 -4.51 -10.38 -12.64
C GLN A 255 -3.04 -10.65 -12.99
N ALA A 256 -2.78 -11.79 -13.66
CA ALA A 256 -1.48 -12.16 -14.22
C ALA A 256 -1.22 -11.39 -15.53
N SER A 257 -0.79 -10.15 -15.43
CA SER A 257 -0.69 -9.22 -16.55
C SER A 257 0.67 -8.54 -16.65
N SER A 258 0.95 -7.94 -17.80
CA SER A 258 2.15 -7.10 -17.99
C SER A 258 2.24 -5.98 -16.95
N ARG A 259 1.09 -5.44 -16.50
CA ARG A 259 1.05 -4.44 -15.43
C ARG A 259 1.56 -5.00 -14.10
N ALA A 260 1.21 -6.23 -13.76
CA ALA A 260 1.72 -6.91 -12.56
C ALA A 260 3.26 -7.05 -12.63
N VAL A 261 3.79 -7.47 -13.76
CA VAL A 261 5.25 -7.63 -13.97
C VAL A 261 5.97 -6.29 -13.91
N MET A 262 5.42 -5.24 -14.55
CA MET A 262 5.98 -3.89 -14.49
C MET A 262 5.98 -3.34 -13.06
N ALA A 263 4.92 -3.54 -12.30
CA ALA A 263 4.83 -3.14 -10.89
C ALA A 263 5.89 -3.85 -10.03
N ILE A 264 6.12 -5.15 -10.25
CA ILE A 264 7.18 -5.91 -9.55
C ILE A 264 8.55 -5.34 -9.87
N LEU A 265 8.84 -5.07 -11.16
CA LEU A 265 10.13 -4.54 -11.57
C LEU A 265 10.39 -3.13 -11.01
N ALA A 266 9.40 -2.23 -11.10
CA ALA A 266 9.50 -0.89 -10.52
C ALA A 266 9.73 -0.95 -8.99
N THR A 267 9.03 -1.86 -8.31
CA THR A 267 9.17 -2.08 -6.86
C THR A 267 10.57 -2.53 -6.49
N HIS A 268 11.12 -3.52 -7.23
CA HIS A 268 12.46 -4.01 -6.98
C HIS A 268 13.52 -2.93 -7.18
N LEU A 269 13.43 -2.18 -8.28
CA LEU A 269 14.36 -1.09 -8.57
C LEU A 269 14.30 0.04 -7.53
N ALA A 270 13.12 0.38 -7.04
CA ALA A 270 12.95 1.38 -5.99
C ALA A 270 13.59 0.94 -4.67
N ALA A 271 13.44 -0.32 -4.29
CA ALA A 271 14.08 -0.88 -3.11
C ALA A 271 15.61 -0.84 -3.21
N CYS A 272 16.17 -1.27 -4.34
CA CYS A 272 17.61 -1.23 -4.62
C CYS A 272 18.14 0.22 -4.55
N ALA A 273 17.47 1.15 -5.23
CA ALA A 273 17.88 2.55 -5.25
C ALA A 273 17.81 3.20 -3.88
N GLY A 274 16.75 2.92 -3.10
CA GLY A 274 16.61 3.40 -1.72
C GLY A 274 17.71 2.89 -0.80
N ALA A 275 18.01 1.60 -0.86
CA ALA A 275 19.10 0.99 -0.09
C ALA A 275 20.47 1.60 -0.42
N LEU A 276 20.78 1.74 -1.72
CA LEU A 276 22.04 2.32 -2.18
C LEU A 276 22.17 3.79 -1.79
N THR A 277 21.11 4.56 -1.93
CA THR A 277 21.09 6.00 -1.58
C THR A 277 21.32 6.20 -0.09
N TRP A 278 20.61 5.47 0.78
CA TRP A 278 20.80 5.55 2.21
C TRP A 278 22.24 5.18 2.60
N CYS A 279 22.72 4.07 2.06
CA CYS A 279 24.10 3.59 2.28
C CYS A 279 25.14 4.63 1.84
N ALA A 280 24.97 5.25 0.67
CA ALA A 280 25.88 6.28 0.16
C ALA A 280 25.90 7.53 1.06
N ILE A 281 24.72 8.00 1.52
CA ILE A 281 24.63 9.14 2.43
C ILE A 281 25.30 8.85 3.77
N GLU A 282 25.08 7.66 4.37
CA GLU A 282 25.78 7.26 5.58
C GLU A 282 27.31 7.22 5.37
N TRP A 283 27.75 6.69 4.23
CA TRP A 283 29.18 6.62 3.93
C TRP A 283 29.82 8.00 3.85
N ILE A 284 29.13 8.94 3.18
CA ILE A 284 29.62 10.32 3.06
C ILE A 284 29.59 11.04 4.41
N THR A 285 28.49 10.93 5.17
CA THR A 285 28.27 11.73 6.38
C THR A 285 28.89 11.11 7.63
N ARG A 286 28.87 9.78 7.75
CA ARG A 286 29.33 9.04 8.95
C ARG A 286 30.58 8.21 8.70
N ARG A 287 31.15 8.24 7.49
CA ARG A 287 32.33 7.49 7.06
C ARG A 287 32.17 5.96 7.05
N LYS A 288 31.06 5.44 7.49
CA LYS A 288 30.76 4.00 7.53
C LYS A 288 29.29 3.76 7.24
N PRO A 289 28.95 2.95 6.22
CA PRO A 289 27.59 2.51 5.99
C PRO A 289 27.19 1.50 7.07
N SER A 290 25.89 1.40 7.36
CA SER A 290 25.37 0.43 8.31
C SER A 290 24.38 -0.52 7.64
N VAL A 291 24.29 -1.74 8.17
CA VAL A 291 23.26 -2.70 7.75
C VAL A 291 21.86 -2.14 8.05
N LEU A 292 21.70 -1.48 9.20
CA LEU A 292 20.44 -0.83 9.56
C LEU A 292 20.03 0.22 8.54
N GLY A 293 20.97 1.05 8.10
CA GLY A 293 20.71 2.06 7.06
C GLY A 293 20.33 1.42 5.73
N MET A 294 21.02 0.35 5.33
CA MET A 294 20.73 -0.36 4.08
C MET A 294 19.31 -0.94 4.06
N ILE A 295 18.89 -1.65 5.12
CA ILE A 295 17.53 -2.21 5.22
C ILE A 295 16.46 -1.12 5.36
N SER A 296 16.76 -0.03 6.07
CA SER A 296 15.84 1.11 6.17
C SER A 296 15.63 1.79 4.83
N GLY A 297 16.70 2.00 4.05
CA GLY A 297 16.64 2.54 2.70
C GLY A 297 15.85 1.64 1.74
N ALA A 298 16.03 0.31 1.82
CA ALA A 298 15.26 -0.64 1.04
C ALA A 298 13.76 -0.52 1.33
N VAL A 299 13.36 -0.54 2.61
CA VAL A 299 11.96 -0.41 3.02
C VAL A 299 11.39 0.95 2.64
N ALA A 300 12.18 2.03 2.73
CA ALA A 300 11.77 3.35 2.29
C ALA A 300 11.43 3.36 0.78
N GLY A 301 12.29 2.74 -0.06
CA GLY A 301 12.02 2.59 -1.49
C GLY A 301 10.77 1.77 -1.78
N LEU A 302 10.59 0.63 -1.10
CA LEU A 302 9.41 -0.23 -1.22
C LEU A 302 8.11 0.51 -0.89
N GLY A 303 8.07 1.21 0.25
CA GLY A 303 6.88 1.94 0.68
C GLY A 303 6.54 3.12 -0.25
N THR A 304 7.57 3.86 -0.70
CA THR A 304 7.35 5.07 -1.50
C THR A 304 6.91 4.76 -2.93
N ILE A 305 7.36 3.66 -3.55
CA ILE A 305 6.91 3.26 -4.89
C ILE A 305 5.48 2.70 -4.89
N THR A 306 4.99 2.20 -3.77
CA THR A 306 3.73 1.47 -3.66
C THR A 306 2.52 2.16 -4.30
N PRO A 307 2.23 3.47 -4.10
CA PRO A 307 1.08 4.11 -4.74
C PRO A 307 1.19 4.21 -6.25
N ALA A 308 2.41 4.24 -6.78
CA ALA A 308 2.69 4.51 -8.20
C ALA A 308 3.07 3.24 -8.98
N SER A 309 3.39 2.13 -8.33
CA SER A 309 4.07 0.98 -8.92
C SER A 309 3.43 0.41 -10.19
N GLY A 310 2.10 0.44 -10.31
CA GLY A 310 1.37 0.00 -11.50
C GLY A 310 1.05 1.09 -12.52
N PHE A 311 1.48 2.34 -12.28
CA PHE A 311 1.21 3.50 -13.13
C PHE A 311 2.46 4.09 -13.78
N VAL A 312 3.65 3.68 -13.36
CA VAL A 312 4.93 4.23 -13.81
C VAL A 312 5.78 3.17 -14.52
N GLU A 313 6.68 3.62 -15.36
CA GLU A 313 7.70 2.75 -15.96
C GLU A 313 8.76 2.34 -14.92
N PRO A 314 9.43 1.19 -15.08
CA PRO A 314 10.37 0.67 -14.08
C PRO A 314 11.51 1.62 -13.70
N TRP A 315 12.04 2.42 -14.65
CA TRP A 315 13.12 3.36 -14.35
C TRP A 315 12.69 4.49 -13.39
N HIS A 316 11.41 4.85 -13.36
CA HIS A 316 10.88 5.78 -12.37
C HIS A 316 11.02 5.20 -10.95
N GLY A 317 10.99 3.88 -10.81
CA GLY A 317 11.28 3.21 -9.55
C GLY A 317 12.66 3.59 -8.99
N ILE A 318 13.68 3.71 -9.87
CA ILE A 318 15.01 4.17 -9.45
C ILE A 318 14.95 5.59 -8.89
N VAL A 319 14.29 6.51 -9.61
CA VAL A 319 14.17 7.92 -9.19
C VAL A 319 13.43 8.03 -7.85
N ILE A 320 12.29 7.33 -7.74
CA ILE A 320 11.48 7.32 -6.51
C ILE A 320 12.29 6.72 -5.36
N GLY A 321 13.03 5.64 -5.58
CA GLY A 321 13.88 5.01 -4.58
C GLY A 321 15.02 5.93 -4.10
N VAL A 322 15.66 6.67 -5.00
CA VAL A 322 16.69 7.67 -4.64
C VAL A 322 16.10 8.77 -3.75
N ILE A 323 14.96 9.32 -4.14
CA ILE A 323 14.28 10.36 -3.36
C ILE A 323 13.85 9.79 -1.99
N ALA A 324 13.26 8.60 -1.96
CA ALA A 324 12.86 7.93 -0.73
C ALA A 324 14.04 7.71 0.24
N GLY A 325 15.14 7.17 -0.27
CA GLY A 325 16.34 6.94 0.53
C GLY A 325 16.89 8.22 1.14
N ALA A 326 16.94 9.31 0.37
CA ALA A 326 17.44 10.60 0.85
C ALA A 326 16.50 11.27 1.87
N VAL A 327 15.21 11.37 1.54
CA VAL A 327 14.21 12.02 2.41
C VAL A 327 14.01 11.26 3.71
N CYS A 328 13.90 9.92 3.64
CA CYS A 328 13.72 9.11 4.85
C CYS A 328 14.99 9.09 5.71
N PHE A 329 16.19 9.10 5.10
CA PHE A 329 17.42 9.28 5.85
C PHE A 329 17.40 10.57 6.66
N TRP A 330 17.10 11.70 6.00
CA TRP A 330 17.02 12.99 6.66
C TRP A 330 15.95 13.02 7.77
N ALA A 331 14.79 12.43 7.54
CA ALA A 331 13.70 12.41 8.53
C ALA A 331 14.00 11.55 9.78
N CYS A 332 14.92 10.57 9.66
CA CYS A 332 15.27 9.67 10.75
C CYS A 332 16.53 10.09 11.52
N THR A 333 17.27 11.10 11.04
CA THR A 333 18.57 11.51 11.60
C THR A 333 18.59 12.98 12.02
#